data_c33fb3225758137b29f893ded936b1be
#
_entry.id   c33fb3225758137b29f893ded936b1be
#
_cell.length_a   1.000
_cell.length_b   1.000
_cell.length_c   1.000
_cell.angle_alpha   90.00
_cell.angle_beta   90.00
_cell.angle_gamma   90.00
#
_symmetry.space_group_name_H-M   'P 1'
#
loop_
_entity.id
_entity.type
_entity.pdbx_description
1 polymer ?
#
loop_
_entity_poly.entity_id
_entity_poly.type
_entity_poly.pdbx_seq_one_letter_code
_entity_poly.pdbx_strand_id
1 'polypeptide(L)'
;MRRVDYRFQVLRNGVPYAELAAIGTPTIKMQSTAAIARSLSGEFAKPLDWEPNFLRDEIRPQMQLDGQWFSLGVFIASSVSEAWSNGVGHLRIEAMDRTLLVKQVSTEGLLHLTKGTPYTTAVTQLLAAAGITSVLTDASDDALTTDREDWDEGTSYLNIANALLDEMAYDPLWFDGDGVARLTRYSEPTASNVEHIYQSGANAYIASTCTLTQDIYNPTNVFKAVVSNPDLPEPLTATAVNESVSSPISTVNLGRRILAPIARMDNIASQTALRMYVERLRFESQLADETVTFTTANTPDHGYKDILALEHERLSGIYQETEWTMQLSYSGQMTHKAKRIIYM
;
A
#
# COMPACT_ATOMS: atom_id res chain seq x y z
N MET A 1 8.66 8.52 -30.50
CA MET A 1 8.21 9.42 -29.40
C MET A 1 7.02 8.70 -28.76
N ARG A 2 7.11 8.30 -27.48
CA ARG A 2 5.98 7.67 -26.77
C ARG A 2 4.81 8.66 -26.72
N ARG A 3 3.63 8.24 -27.14
CA ARG A 3 2.43 9.06 -27.03
C ARG A 3 1.76 8.74 -25.71
N VAL A 4 1.66 9.74 -24.86
CA VAL A 4 1.03 9.65 -23.53
C VAL A 4 -0.17 10.59 -23.51
N ASP A 5 -1.29 10.13 -22.95
CA ASP A 5 -2.48 10.93 -22.72
C ASP A 5 -3.09 10.56 -21.37
N TYR A 6 -3.93 11.44 -20.81
CA TYR A 6 -4.57 11.24 -19.52
C TYR A 6 -6.04 11.60 -19.59
N ARG A 7 -6.87 10.83 -18.88
CA ARG A 7 -8.28 11.16 -18.66
C ARG A 7 -8.69 10.85 -17.22
N PHE A 8 -9.73 11.53 -16.77
CA PHE A 8 -10.23 11.41 -15.40
C PHE A 8 -11.71 11.06 -15.48
N GLN A 9 -12.00 9.77 -15.58
CA GLN A 9 -13.36 9.28 -15.65
C GLN A 9 -14.04 9.41 -14.29
N VAL A 10 -15.28 9.84 -14.30
CA VAL A 10 -16.17 9.78 -13.14
C VAL A 10 -17.04 8.54 -13.27
N LEU A 11 -16.97 7.71 -12.24
CA LEU A 11 -17.77 6.49 -12.16
C LEU A 11 -18.97 6.73 -11.25
N ARG A 12 -20.14 6.40 -11.74
CA ARG A 12 -21.38 6.39 -10.95
C ARG A 12 -21.86 4.96 -10.83
N ASN A 13 -21.93 4.44 -9.59
CA ASN A 13 -22.19 3.02 -9.32
C ASN A 13 -21.23 2.07 -10.08
N GLY A 14 -19.95 2.43 -10.13
CA GLY A 14 -18.90 1.64 -10.81
C GLY A 14 -18.89 1.74 -12.34
N VAL A 15 -19.83 2.47 -12.96
CA VAL A 15 -19.93 2.61 -14.42
C VAL A 15 -19.44 4.00 -14.85
N PRO A 16 -18.63 4.11 -15.93
CA PRO A 16 -18.23 5.41 -16.48
C PRO A 16 -19.46 6.25 -16.83
N TYR A 17 -19.54 7.45 -16.26
CA TYR A 17 -20.65 8.38 -16.41
C TYR A 17 -20.26 9.66 -17.13
N ALA A 18 -19.11 10.24 -16.77
CA ALA A 18 -18.61 11.50 -17.30
C ALA A 18 -17.09 11.58 -17.16
N GLU A 19 -16.49 12.69 -17.57
CA GLU A 19 -15.04 12.96 -17.41
C GLU A 19 -14.83 14.35 -16.81
N LEU A 20 -13.82 14.47 -15.93
CA LEU A 20 -13.31 15.73 -15.42
C LEU A 20 -12.16 16.21 -16.28
N ALA A 21 -12.17 17.49 -16.65
CA ALA A 21 -11.07 18.12 -17.39
C ALA A 21 -10.06 18.71 -16.39
N ALA A 22 -8.83 18.19 -16.40
CA ALA A 22 -7.76 18.71 -15.56
C ALA A 22 -7.33 20.11 -16.03
N ILE A 23 -7.11 21.04 -15.08
CA ILE A 23 -6.61 22.40 -15.37
C ILE A 23 -5.10 22.47 -15.12
N GLY A 24 -4.60 21.74 -14.16
CA GLY A 24 -3.18 21.72 -13.82
C GLY A 24 -2.54 20.36 -14.07
N THR A 25 -1.65 19.99 -13.21
CA THR A 25 -1.00 18.68 -13.20
C THR A 25 -1.49 17.89 -12.00
N PRO A 26 -2.56 17.10 -12.12
CA PRO A 26 -2.98 16.22 -11.06
C PRO A 26 -1.87 15.23 -10.70
N THR A 27 -1.85 14.79 -9.45
CA THR A 27 -0.85 13.86 -8.95
C THR A 27 -1.51 12.68 -8.28
N ILE A 28 -0.97 11.49 -8.54
CA ILE A 28 -1.28 10.30 -7.75
C ILE A 28 -0.05 9.98 -6.92
N LYS A 29 -0.29 9.69 -5.65
CA LYS A 29 0.72 9.19 -4.73
C LYS A 29 0.32 7.82 -4.22
N MET A 30 1.26 6.88 -4.18
CA MET A 30 1.16 5.63 -3.43
C MET A 30 2.19 5.65 -2.30
N GLN A 31 1.80 5.19 -1.13
CA GLN A 31 2.67 5.05 0.03
C GLN A 31 2.27 3.80 0.81
N SER A 32 3.08 2.77 0.74
CA SER A 32 2.78 1.44 1.32
C SER A 32 2.71 1.43 2.86
N THR A 33 3.27 2.43 3.52
CA THR A 33 3.25 2.58 4.98
C THR A 33 2.06 3.40 5.49
N ALA A 34 1.26 3.99 4.61
CA ALA A 34 0.09 4.76 4.99
C ALA A 34 -1.13 3.85 5.19
N ALA A 35 -2.02 4.21 6.12
CA ALA A 35 -3.27 3.49 6.36
C ALA A 35 -4.19 3.44 5.14
N ILE A 36 -4.13 4.46 4.27
CA ILE A 36 -4.74 4.50 2.94
C ILE A 36 -3.60 4.68 1.96
N ALA A 37 -3.35 3.67 1.15
CA ALA A 37 -2.12 3.58 0.38
C ALA A 37 -2.06 4.55 -0.80
N ARG A 38 -3.19 4.86 -1.45
CA ARG A 38 -3.21 5.73 -2.63
C ARG A 38 -4.05 6.98 -2.42
N SER A 39 -3.56 8.10 -2.96
CA SER A 39 -4.27 9.37 -2.99
C SER A 39 -4.14 10.04 -4.36
N LEU A 40 -5.16 10.83 -4.70
CA LEU A 40 -5.21 11.69 -5.89
C LEU A 40 -5.41 13.13 -5.43
N SER A 41 -4.62 14.04 -5.96
CA SER A 41 -4.78 15.49 -5.76
C SER A 41 -4.75 16.19 -7.10
N GLY A 42 -5.67 17.13 -7.33
CA GLY A 42 -5.70 17.84 -8.60
C GLY A 42 -6.68 18.99 -8.66
N GLU A 43 -6.52 19.81 -9.70
CA GLU A 43 -7.42 20.90 -10.03
C GLU A 43 -8.11 20.61 -11.38
N PHE A 44 -9.41 20.76 -11.40
CA PHE A 44 -10.25 20.41 -12.53
C PHE A 44 -11.22 21.55 -12.87
N ALA A 45 -11.60 21.66 -14.14
CA ALA A 45 -12.68 22.54 -14.54
C ALA A 45 -14.01 22.04 -13.95
N LYS A 46 -14.81 22.97 -13.40
CA LYS A 46 -16.18 22.62 -13.01
C LYS A 46 -17.00 22.30 -14.26
N PRO A 47 -17.60 21.10 -14.33
CA PRO A 47 -18.47 20.75 -15.47
C PRO A 47 -19.64 21.73 -15.60
N LEU A 48 -20.04 22.01 -16.85
CA LEU A 48 -21.19 22.90 -17.14
C LEU A 48 -22.45 22.10 -17.46
N ASP A 49 -22.29 20.90 -18.01
CA ASP A 49 -23.41 20.11 -18.56
C ASP A 49 -23.90 19.00 -17.59
N TRP A 50 -23.18 18.78 -16.51
CA TRP A 50 -23.50 17.79 -15.48
C TRP A 50 -22.95 18.19 -14.13
N GLU A 51 -23.51 17.64 -13.05
CA GLU A 51 -23.07 17.94 -11.69
C GLU A 51 -22.51 16.68 -11.02
N PRO A 52 -21.23 16.71 -10.55
CA PRO A 52 -20.64 15.61 -9.83
C PRO A 52 -21.24 15.48 -8.43
N ASN A 53 -21.55 14.25 -8.04
CA ASN A 53 -21.92 13.94 -6.65
C ASN A 53 -20.73 13.32 -5.93
N PHE A 54 -19.82 14.14 -5.45
CA PHE A 54 -18.57 13.69 -4.79
C PHE A 54 -18.77 12.86 -3.52
N LEU A 55 -19.99 12.72 -3.01
CA LEU A 55 -20.31 11.79 -1.93
C LEU A 55 -20.51 10.35 -2.41
N ARG A 56 -20.70 10.13 -3.72
CA ARG A 56 -21.01 8.82 -4.31
C ARG A 56 -20.21 8.51 -5.56
N ASP A 57 -19.87 9.53 -6.33
CA ASP A 57 -19.14 9.37 -7.57
C ASP A 57 -17.66 9.10 -7.25
N GLU A 58 -17.09 8.14 -7.97
CA GLU A 58 -15.67 7.79 -7.87
C GLU A 58 -14.91 8.39 -9.04
N ILE A 59 -13.63 8.70 -8.86
CA ILE A 59 -12.75 9.23 -9.90
C ILE A 59 -11.76 8.15 -10.28
N ARG A 60 -11.71 7.81 -11.58
CA ARG A 60 -10.76 6.85 -12.15
C ARG A 60 -9.81 7.54 -13.12
N PRO A 61 -8.63 7.99 -12.67
CA PRO A 61 -7.57 8.45 -13.54
C PRO A 61 -7.07 7.30 -14.42
N GLN A 62 -6.86 7.59 -15.68
CA GLN A 62 -6.28 6.63 -16.61
C GLN A 62 -5.16 7.29 -17.41
N MET A 63 -4.11 6.52 -17.68
CA MET A 63 -3.00 6.89 -18.56
C MET A 63 -3.10 6.07 -19.84
N GLN A 64 -3.03 6.74 -20.98
CA GLN A 64 -2.83 6.08 -22.27
C GLN A 64 -1.33 6.01 -22.57
N LEU A 65 -0.86 4.82 -22.89
CA LEU A 65 0.48 4.60 -23.36
C LEU A 65 0.42 3.79 -24.66
N ASP A 66 0.96 4.39 -25.74
CA ASP A 66 1.00 3.77 -27.07
C ASP A 66 -0.37 3.24 -27.55
N GLY A 67 -1.44 3.96 -27.18
CA GLY A 67 -2.82 3.66 -27.60
C GLY A 67 -3.62 2.78 -26.63
N GLN A 68 -2.98 2.17 -25.62
CA GLN A 68 -3.66 1.37 -24.59
C GLN A 68 -3.91 2.22 -23.34
N TRP A 69 -5.13 2.12 -22.78
CA TRP A 69 -5.49 2.77 -21.52
C TRP A 69 -5.22 1.87 -20.32
N PHE A 70 -4.59 2.43 -19.30
CA PHE A 70 -4.29 1.80 -18.01
C PHE A 70 -4.98 2.56 -16.89
N SER A 71 -5.62 1.87 -15.98
CA SER A 71 -6.21 2.45 -14.79
C SER A 71 -5.13 2.68 -13.73
N LEU A 72 -5.15 3.85 -13.09
CA LEU A 72 -4.16 4.24 -12.07
C LEU A 72 -4.71 4.19 -10.65
N GLY A 73 -5.94 3.76 -10.48
CA GLY A 73 -6.66 3.68 -9.21
C GLY A 73 -8.10 4.12 -9.37
N VAL A 74 -8.91 3.83 -8.34
CA VAL A 74 -10.28 4.33 -8.19
C VAL A 74 -10.34 5.08 -6.87
N PHE A 75 -10.71 6.36 -6.93
CA PHE A 75 -10.59 7.29 -5.83
C PHE A 75 -11.94 7.90 -5.45
N ILE A 76 -12.12 8.16 -4.16
CA ILE A 76 -13.29 8.82 -3.58
C ILE A 76 -12.84 10.16 -3.03
N ALA A 77 -13.54 11.21 -3.37
CA ALA A 77 -13.22 12.55 -2.88
C ALA A 77 -13.29 12.59 -1.35
N SER A 78 -12.22 13.04 -0.73
CA SER A 78 -12.14 13.28 0.71
C SER A 78 -12.32 14.77 1.04
N SER A 79 -11.97 15.64 0.10
CA SER A 79 -12.18 17.08 0.17
C SER A 79 -12.37 17.67 -1.22
N VAL A 80 -13.32 18.56 -1.35
CA VAL A 80 -13.56 19.32 -2.58
C VAL A 80 -13.72 20.78 -2.21
N SER A 81 -12.93 21.64 -2.82
CA SER A 81 -13.12 23.09 -2.76
C SER A 81 -13.42 23.64 -4.15
N GLU A 82 -14.36 24.57 -4.19
CA GLU A 82 -14.76 25.25 -5.42
C GLU A 82 -14.33 26.70 -5.38
N ALA A 83 -13.70 27.16 -6.44
CA ALA A 83 -13.29 28.54 -6.63
C ALA A 83 -13.77 29.04 -8.00
N TRP A 84 -14.05 30.36 -8.09
CA TRP A 84 -14.48 30.99 -9.32
C TRP A 84 -13.46 32.06 -9.71
N SER A 85 -12.97 32.00 -10.94
CA SER A 85 -12.07 33.00 -11.49
C SER A 85 -12.50 33.35 -12.91
N ASN A 86 -12.72 34.62 -13.18
CA ASN A 86 -13.14 35.12 -14.50
C ASN A 86 -14.38 34.42 -15.08
N GLY A 87 -15.33 34.03 -14.22
CA GLY A 87 -16.56 33.33 -14.63
C GLY A 87 -16.38 31.83 -14.88
N VAL A 88 -15.20 31.28 -14.67
CA VAL A 88 -14.91 29.84 -14.78
C VAL A 88 -14.83 29.23 -13.38
N GLY A 89 -15.57 28.15 -13.16
CA GLY A 89 -15.51 27.36 -11.91
C GLY A 89 -14.34 26.38 -11.94
N HIS A 90 -13.62 26.30 -10.83
CA HIS A 90 -12.48 25.42 -10.61
C HIS A 90 -12.79 24.51 -9.42
N LEU A 91 -12.53 23.23 -9.56
CA LEU A 91 -12.68 22.23 -8.50
C LEU A 91 -11.28 21.77 -8.09
N ARG A 92 -10.88 22.03 -6.87
CA ARG A 92 -9.70 21.40 -6.27
C ARG A 92 -10.17 20.20 -5.48
N ILE A 93 -9.68 19.02 -5.86
CA ILE A 93 -10.11 17.73 -5.34
C ILE A 93 -8.91 17.05 -4.68
N GLU A 94 -9.11 16.63 -3.43
CA GLU A 94 -8.29 15.65 -2.73
C GLU A 94 -9.11 14.38 -2.60
N ALA A 95 -8.56 13.26 -3.02
CA ALA A 95 -9.26 11.99 -3.02
C ALA A 95 -8.34 10.85 -2.54
N MET A 96 -8.94 9.81 -1.99
CA MET A 96 -8.27 8.63 -1.48
C MET A 96 -8.83 7.38 -2.16
N ASP A 97 -8.07 6.30 -2.20
CA ASP A 97 -8.56 5.04 -2.74
C ASP A 97 -9.73 4.48 -1.92
N ARG A 98 -10.30 3.37 -2.37
CA ARG A 98 -11.48 2.73 -1.76
C ARG A 98 -11.27 2.26 -0.32
N THR A 99 -10.04 2.23 0.20
CA THR A 99 -9.76 2.01 1.62
C THR A 99 -10.48 3.04 2.49
N LEU A 100 -10.72 4.26 1.95
CA LEU A 100 -11.49 5.30 2.65
C LEU A 100 -12.89 4.81 3.02
N LEU A 101 -13.60 4.10 2.13
CA LEU A 101 -14.95 3.56 2.42
C LEU A 101 -14.90 2.59 3.60
N VAL A 102 -13.92 1.69 3.59
CA VAL A 102 -13.74 0.70 4.67
C VAL A 102 -13.38 1.36 6.00
N LYS A 103 -12.62 2.48 5.93
CA LYS A 103 -12.28 3.27 7.11
C LYS A 103 -13.46 4.04 7.68
N GLN A 104 -14.39 4.51 6.84
CA GLN A 104 -15.54 5.32 7.25
C GLN A 104 -16.66 4.50 7.89
N VAL A 105 -16.74 3.19 7.59
CA VAL A 105 -17.70 2.31 8.24
C VAL A 105 -17.12 1.79 9.53
N SER A 106 -17.92 1.81 10.58
CA SER A 106 -17.55 1.36 11.93
C SER A 106 -18.62 0.44 12.50
N THR A 107 -18.27 -0.28 13.56
CA THR A 107 -19.21 -1.10 14.31
C THR A 107 -20.26 -0.22 15.00
N GLU A 108 -21.54 -0.59 14.85
CA GLU A 108 -22.69 0.06 15.53
C GLU A 108 -23.04 -0.63 16.86
N GLY A 109 -22.25 -1.61 17.27
CA GLY A 109 -22.40 -2.42 18.47
C GLY A 109 -21.33 -3.49 18.51
N LEU A 110 -21.50 -4.48 19.38
CA LEU A 110 -20.56 -5.61 19.50
C LEU A 110 -20.50 -6.41 18.19
N LEU A 111 -19.34 -6.43 17.56
CA LEU A 111 -19.10 -7.30 16.41
C LEU A 111 -18.75 -8.71 16.91
N HIS A 112 -19.58 -9.68 16.56
CA HIS A 112 -19.34 -11.09 16.86
C HIS A 112 -18.86 -11.82 15.60
N LEU A 113 -17.68 -12.45 15.67
CA LEU A 113 -17.18 -13.36 14.65
C LEU A 113 -17.04 -14.75 15.26
N THR A 114 -17.76 -15.72 14.69
CA THR A 114 -17.85 -17.08 15.23
C THR A 114 -16.56 -17.87 14.98
N LYS A 115 -16.13 -18.64 15.98
CA LYS A 115 -15.06 -19.63 15.87
C LYS A 115 -15.24 -20.52 14.64
N GLY A 116 -14.13 -20.79 13.93
CA GLY A 116 -14.12 -21.61 12.72
C GLY A 116 -14.44 -20.83 11.44
N THR A 117 -14.80 -19.53 11.53
CA THR A 117 -14.93 -18.68 10.34
C THR A 117 -13.55 -18.48 9.73
N PRO A 118 -13.35 -18.74 8.40
CA PRO A 118 -12.11 -18.41 7.74
C PRO A 118 -11.82 -16.90 7.84
N TYR A 119 -10.59 -16.54 8.15
CA TYR A 119 -10.19 -15.13 8.28
C TYR A 119 -10.51 -14.32 7.02
N THR A 120 -10.20 -14.87 5.85
CA THR A 120 -10.49 -14.22 4.56
C THR A 120 -11.98 -13.98 4.35
N THR A 121 -12.84 -14.91 4.83
CA THR A 121 -14.29 -14.74 4.80
C THR A 121 -14.72 -13.61 5.74
N ALA A 122 -14.21 -13.56 6.96
CA ALA A 122 -14.52 -12.49 7.91
C ALA A 122 -14.13 -11.11 7.33
N VAL A 123 -12.93 -10.98 6.77
CA VAL A 123 -12.48 -9.74 6.12
C VAL A 123 -13.38 -9.39 4.93
N THR A 124 -13.70 -10.35 4.06
CA THR A 124 -14.56 -10.10 2.87
C THR A 124 -15.96 -9.64 3.29
N GLN A 125 -16.51 -10.15 4.40
CA GLN A 125 -17.81 -9.70 4.94
C GLN A 125 -17.75 -8.22 5.39
N LEU A 126 -16.67 -7.81 6.07
CA LEU A 126 -16.46 -6.41 6.45
C LEU A 126 -16.35 -5.51 5.22
N LEU A 127 -15.62 -5.95 4.19
CA LEU A 127 -15.50 -5.22 2.93
C LEU A 127 -16.85 -5.09 2.22
N ALA A 128 -17.63 -6.17 2.17
CA ALA A 128 -18.96 -6.16 1.57
C ALA A 128 -19.92 -5.20 2.30
N ALA A 129 -19.86 -5.16 3.64
CA ALA A 129 -20.63 -4.21 4.45
C ALA A 129 -20.22 -2.75 4.19
N ALA A 130 -18.96 -2.50 3.79
CA ALA A 130 -18.49 -1.19 3.34
C ALA A 130 -18.76 -0.91 1.85
N GLY A 131 -19.51 -1.79 1.15
CA GLY A 131 -19.84 -1.64 -0.26
C GLY A 131 -18.76 -2.14 -1.22
N ILE A 132 -17.73 -2.81 -0.75
CA ILE A 132 -16.64 -3.37 -1.57
C ILE A 132 -16.95 -4.84 -1.90
N THR A 133 -17.27 -5.11 -3.16
CA THR A 133 -17.63 -6.47 -3.63
C THR A 133 -16.57 -7.11 -4.51
N SER A 134 -15.63 -6.31 -5.05
CA SER A 134 -14.54 -6.81 -5.88
C SER A 134 -13.30 -7.05 -5.00
N VAL A 135 -13.03 -8.31 -4.71
CA VAL A 135 -11.94 -8.75 -3.81
C VAL A 135 -11.18 -9.90 -4.47
N LEU A 136 -9.87 -9.81 -4.47
CA LEU A 136 -8.97 -10.90 -4.82
C LEU A 136 -8.16 -11.27 -3.58
N THR A 137 -8.16 -12.57 -3.27
CA THR A 137 -7.60 -13.10 -2.02
C THR A 137 -6.64 -14.23 -2.33
N ASP A 138 -5.46 -14.19 -1.73
CA ASP A 138 -4.59 -15.36 -1.70
C ASP A 138 -5.23 -16.46 -0.85
N ALA A 139 -4.98 -17.71 -1.22
CA ALA A 139 -5.57 -18.84 -0.53
C ALA A 139 -5.01 -18.99 0.90
N SER A 140 -5.90 -19.25 1.86
CA SER A 140 -5.55 -19.59 3.23
C SER A 140 -6.58 -20.55 3.80
N ASP A 141 -6.11 -21.52 4.56
CA ASP A 141 -6.92 -22.46 5.35
C ASP A 141 -7.08 -21.98 6.81
N ASP A 142 -6.51 -20.81 7.16
CA ASP A 142 -6.55 -20.27 8.50
C ASP A 142 -7.98 -19.83 8.87
N ALA A 143 -8.45 -20.27 10.04
CA ALA A 143 -9.76 -19.94 10.57
C ALA A 143 -9.66 -19.45 12.03
N LEU A 144 -10.62 -18.66 12.46
CA LEU A 144 -10.71 -18.16 13.83
C LEU A 144 -10.68 -19.31 14.82
N THR A 145 -9.75 -19.28 15.76
CA THR A 145 -9.56 -20.33 16.78
C THR A 145 -10.53 -20.21 17.95
N THR A 146 -11.06 -19.01 18.17
CA THR A 146 -12.05 -18.67 19.21
C THR A 146 -13.14 -17.77 18.63
N ASP A 147 -14.24 -17.63 19.34
CA ASP A 147 -15.20 -16.55 19.05
C ASP A 147 -14.53 -15.22 19.34
N ARG A 148 -14.84 -14.19 18.54
CA ARG A 148 -14.19 -12.88 18.62
C ARG A 148 -15.23 -11.78 18.85
N GLU A 149 -15.01 -11.04 19.91
CA GLU A 149 -15.81 -9.87 20.32
C GLU A 149 -14.88 -8.74 20.81
N ASP A 150 -13.70 -8.63 20.20
CA ASP A 150 -12.59 -7.85 20.73
C ASP A 150 -12.68 -6.36 20.37
N TRP A 151 -13.65 -5.99 19.53
CA TRP A 151 -13.72 -4.63 19.01
C TRP A 151 -14.88 -3.85 19.60
N ASP A 152 -14.54 -2.74 20.23
CA ASP A 152 -15.51 -1.78 20.79
C ASP A 152 -16.37 -1.15 19.69
N GLU A 153 -17.55 -0.69 20.09
CA GLU A 153 -18.42 0.14 19.27
C GLU A 153 -17.67 1.37 18.73
N GLY A 154 -17.85 1.69 17.45
CA GLY A 154 -17.14 2.75 16.76
C GLY A 154 -15.77 2.35 16.19
N THR A 155 -15.33 1.09 16.35
CA THR A 155 -14.11 0.61 15.70
C THR A 155 -14.31 0.53 14.19
N SER A 156 -13.41 1.16 13.40
CA SER A 156 -13.53 1.14 11.94
C SER A 156 -13.30 -0.26 11.37
N TYR A 157 -14.02 -0.60 10.31
CA TYR A 157 -13.85 -1.88 9.62
C TYR A 157 -12.45 -2.05 9.03
N LEU A 158 -11.78 -0.96 8.66
CA LEU A 158 -10.38 -1.02 8.23
C LEU A 158 -9.45 -1.52 9.34
N ASN A 159 -9.63 -1.03 10.56
CA ASN A 159 -8.82 -1.46 11.69
C ASN A 159 -9.05 -2.95 12.00
N ILE A 160 -10.31 -3.39 11.96
CA ILE A 160 -10.67 -4.79 12.18
C ILE A 160 -10.11 -5.69 11.07
N ALA A 161 -10.30 -5.29 9.81
CA ALA A 161 -9.78 -6.03 8.67
C ALA A 161 -8.26 -6.17 8.72
N ASN A 162 -7.54 -5.08 9.01
CA ASN A 162 -6.09 -5.11 9.11
C ASN A 162 -5.60 -5.92 10.32
N ALA A 163 -6.31 -5.91 11.45
CA ALA A 163 -5.99 -6.78 12.58
C ALA A 163 -6.12 -8.26 12.22
N LEU A 164 -7.22 -8.65 11.54
CA LEU A 164 -7.42 -10.01 11.06
C LEU A 164 -6.38 -10.44 10.02
N LEU A 165 -6.00 -9.54 9.10
CA LEU A 165 -4.96 -9.79 8.10
C LEU A 165 -3.58 -9.95 8.76
N ASP A 166 -3.26 -9.14 9.76
CA ASP A 166 -2.00 -9.23 10.49
C ASP A 166 -1.85 -10.55 11.25
N GLU A 167 -2.96 -11.05 11.84
CA GLU A 167 -3.01 -12.37 12.51
C GLU A 167 -2.73 -13.54 11.56
N MET A 168 -3.00 -13.39 10.26
CA MET A 168 -2.70 -14.37 9.20
C MET A 168 -1.31 -14.17 8.57
N ALA A 169 -0.56 -13.16 8.97
CA ALA A 169 0.66 -12.68 8.29
C ALA A 169 0.40 -12.28 6.83
N TYR A 170 -0.68 -11.57 6.58
CA TYR A 170 -1.00 -10.92 5.32
C TYR A 170 -0.55 -9.45 5.34
N ASP A 171 -0.38 -8.85 4.17
CA ASP A 171 -0.22 -7.42 4.05
C ASP A 171 -1.50 -6.69 4.48
N PRO A 172 -1.41 -5.44 4.98
CA PRO A 172 -2.58 -4.61 5.19
C PRO A 172 -3.43 -4.49 3.92
N LEU A 173 -4.74 -4.30 4.10
CA LEU A 173 -5.67 -4.11 2.98
C LEU A 173 -5.19 -2.99 2.05
N TRP A 174 -5.11 -3.29 0.77
CA TRP A 174 -4.80 -2.33 -0.27
C TRP A 174 -5.66 -2.54 -1.52
N PHE A 175 -5.69 -1.54 -2.40
CA PHE A 175 -6.45 -1.58 -3.65
C PHE A 175 -5.51 -1.40 -4.84
N ASP A 176 -5.73 -2.20 -5.89
CA ASP A 176 -4.94 -2.10 -7.12
C ASP A 176 -5.40 -0.95 -8.04
N GLY A 177 -4.77 -0.87 -9.23
CA GLY A 177 -5.08 0.15 -10.23
C GLY A 177 -6.54 0.12 -10.73
N ASP A 178 -7.19 -1.03 -10.69
CA ASP A 178 -8.59 -1.20 -11.11
C ASP A 178 -9.59 -1.01 -9.95
N GLY A 179 -9.09 -0.72 -8.74
CA GLY A 179 -9.89 -0.54 -7.54
C GLY A 179 -10.42 -1.84 -6.96
N VAL A 180 -9.72 -2.95 -7.20
CA VAL A 180 -10.00 -4.26 -6.60
C VAL A 180 -9.27 -4.36 -5.26
N ALA A 181 -9.97 -4.77 -4.21
CA ALA A 181 -9.37 -5.03 -2.91
C ALA A 181 -8.46 -6.27 -2.98
N ARG A 182 -7.27 -6.15 -2.41
CA ARG A 182 -6.26 -7.21 -2.39
C ARG A 182 -5.99 -7.67 -0.97
N LEU A 183 -6.19 -8.97 -0.74
CA LEU A 183 -5.81 -9.67 0.48
C LEU A 183 -4.63 -10.59 0.12
N THR A 184 -3.42 -10.07 0.28
CA THR A 184 -2.19 -10.73 -0.17
C THR A 184 -1.40 -11.26 1.01
N ARG A 185 -0.96 -12.49 0.90
CA ARG A 185 -0.08 -13.09 1.90
C ARG A 185 1.30 -12.45 1.84
N TYR A 186 1.81 -12.07 3.00
CA TYR A 186 3.18 -11.57 3.07
C TYR A 186 4.17 -12.64 2.59
N SER A 187 5.07 -12.23 1.71
CA SER A 187 6.24 -13.01 1.32
C SER A 187 7.48 -12.12 1.31
N GLU A 188 8.59 -12.63 1.86
CA GLU A 188 9.86 -11.91 1.80
C GLU A 188 10.31 -11.82 0.33
N PRO A 189 10.51 -10.61 -0.22
CA PRO A 189 10.86 -10.46 -1.62
C PRO A 189 12.29 -10.94 -1.89
N THR A 190 12.49 -11.47 -3.09
CA THR A 190 13.75 -12.00 -3.58
C THR A 190 14.12 -11.39 -4.94
N ALA A 191 15.31 -11.65 -5.46
CA ALA A 191 15.74 -11.19 -6.79
C ALA A 191 14.82 -11.66 -7.92
N SER A 192 14.19 -12.82 -7.76
CA SER A 192 13.25 -13.35 -8.75
C SER A 192 11.93 -12.60 -8.82
N ASN A 193 11.65 -11.74 -7.85
CA ASN A 193 10.45 -10.91 -7.79
C ASN A 193 10.62 -9.53 -8.46
N VAL A 194 11.75 -9.25 -9.11
CA VAL A 194 11.98 -7.98 -9.80
C VAL A 194 10.94 -7.77 -10.90
N GLU A 195 10.18 -6.68 -10.79
CA GLU A 195 9.12 -6.29 -11.71
C GLU A 195 9.60 -5.18 -12.67
N HIS A 196 10.44 -4.27 -12.18
CA HIS A 196 10.96 -3.16 -12.96
C HIS A 196 12.48 -3.06 -12.88
N ILE A 197 13.10 -2.78 -14.02
CA ILE A 197 14.55 -2.59 -14.12
C ILE A 197 14.83 -1.18 -14.61
N TYR A 198 15.54 -0.40 -13.80
CA TYR A 198 15.91 0.98 -14.10
C TYR A 198 17.42 1.10 -14.29
N GLN A 199 17.82 1.58 -15.46
CA GLN A 199 19.22 1.70 -15.85
C GLN A 199 19.62 3.17 -16.03
N SER A 200 20.88 3.50 -15.72
CA SER A 200 21.52 4.76 -16.09
C SER A 200 22.37 4.59 -17.37
N GLY A 201 22.67 5.70 -18.07
CA GLY A 201 23.51 5.70 -19.27
C GLY A 201 22.78 6.14 -20.54
N ALA A 202 23.25 5.73 -21.71
CA ALA A 202 22.76 6.20 -23.01
C ALA A 202 21.26 5.84 -23.28
N ASN A 203 20.76 4.79 -22.66
CA ASN A 203 19.36 4.37 -22.70
C ASN A 203 18.68 4.57 -21.34
N ALA A 204 19.09 5.59 -20.59
CA ALA A 204 18.63 5.83 -19.24
C ALA A 204 17.11 6.03 -19.15
N TYR A 205 16.49 5.33 -18.23
CA TYR A 205 15.11 5.57 -17.77
C TYR A 205 15.08 6.45 -16.51
N ILE A 206 16.24 6.65 -15.87
CA ILE A 206 16.40 7.43 -14.64
C ILE A 206 16.84 8.84 -15.01
N ALA A 207 16.22 9.86 -14.43
CA ALA A 207 16.72 11.22 -14.48
C ALA A 207 18.10 11.32 -13.80
N SER A 208 18.85 12.36 -14.13
CA SER A 208 20.26 12.53 -13.71
C SER A 208 20.49 12.57 -12.19
N THR A 209 19.44 12.65 -11.37
CA THR A 209 19.54 12.75 -9.91
C THR A 209 18.98 11.49 -9.25
N CYS A 210 19.85 10.82 -8.51
CA CYS A 210 19.50 9.71 -7.62
C CYS A 210 20.10 10.00 -6.25
N THR A 211 19.30 9.94 -5.20
CA THR A 211 19.72 10.22 -3.82
C THR A 211 19.66 8.95 -3.00
N LEU A 212 20.73 8.65 -2.26
CA LEU A 212 20.80 7.59 -1.28
C LEU A 212 20.77 8.20 0.13
N THR A 213 19.92 7.70 0.98
CA THR A 213 19.84 8.08 2.40
C THR A 213 20.00 6.83 3.26
N GLN A 214 20.83 6.89 4.28
CA GLN A 214 21.01 5.82 5.25
C GLN A 214 20.55 6.31 6.64
N ASP A 215 19.67 5.55 7.27
CA ASP A 215 19.25 5.79 8.66
C ASP A 215 19.90 4.75 9.58
N ILE A 216 20.89 5.18 10.34
CA ILE A 216 21.67 4.34 11.25
C ILE A 216 21.42 4.66 12.74
N TYR A 217 20.41 5.49 13.03
CA TYR A 217 20.22 6.02 14.39
C TYR A 217 19.70 4.97 15.37
N ASN A 218 18.82 4.07 14.94
CA ASN A 218 18.18 3.11 15.86
C ASN A 218 18.15 1.68 15.27
N PRO A 219 19.31 1.05 15.08
CA PRO A 219 19.36 -0.28 14.50
C PRO A 219 18.80 -1.32 15.48
N THR A 220 17.85 -2.13 15.04
CA THR A 220 17.35 -3.30 15.78
C THR A 220 17.63 -4.57 14.98
N ASN A 221 18.02 -5.66 15.66
CA ASN A 221 18.40 -6.89 14.99
C ASN A 221 17.86 -8.17 15.64
N VAL A 222 17.08 -8.03 16.70
CA VAL A 222 16.35 -9.13 17.33
C VAL A 222 14.88 -8.74 17.47
N PHE A 223 13.99 -9.59 16.99
CA PHE A 223 12.55 -9.36 16.95
C PHE A 223 11.85 -10.48 17.67
N LYS A 224 10.95 -10.15 18.57
CA LYS A 224 10.19 -11.11 19.36
C LYS A 224 8.71 -10.73 19.36
N ALA A 225 7.86 -11.73 19.17
CA ALA A 225 6.43 -11.61 19.39
C ALA A 225 5.96 -12.62 20.43
N VAL A 226 4.94 -12.23 21.18
CA VAL A 226 4.30 -13.06 22.22
C VAL A 226 2.79 -12.92 22.05
N VAL A 227 2.11 -14.06 21.95
CA VAL A 227 0.65 -14.13 21.98
C VAL A 227 0.21 -14.61 23.34
N SER A 228 -0.58 -13.80 24.02
CA SER A 228 -1.10 -14.11 25.37
C SER A 228 -2.62 -14.20 25.30
N ASN A 229 -3.12 -15.35 24.85
CA ASN A 229 -4.55 -15.62 24.81
C ASN A 229 -4.90 -16.56 25.99
N PRO A 230 -5.86 -16.18 26.87
CA PRO A 230 -6.28 -17.01 27.99
C PRO A 230 -6.83 -18.39 27.59
N ASP A 231 -7.32 -18.52 26.37
CA ASP A 231 -7.88 -19.77 25.84
C ASP A 231 -6.82 -20.77 25.35
N LEU A 232 -5.55 -20.32 25.28
CA LEU A 232 -4.43 -21.18 24.92
C LEU A 232 -3.76 -21.75 26.17
N PRO A 233 -3.38 -23.05 26.16
CA PRO A 233 -2.75 -23.71 27.32
C PRO A 233 -1.39 -23.09 27.67
N GLU A 234 -0.67 -22.54 26.68
CA GLU A 234 0.61 -21.85 26.85
C GLU A 234 0.71 -20.66 25.87
N PRO A 235 1.38 -19.55 26.26
CA PRO A 235 1.63 -18.43 25.36
C PRO A 235 2.48 -18.86 24.16
N LEU A 236 2.01 -18.51 22.95
CA LEU A 236 2.82 -18.71 21.75
C LEU A 236 3.93 -17.64 21.67
N THR A 237 5.12 -18.03 21.30
CA THR A 237 6.25 -17.11 21.13
C THR A 237 7.00 -17.39 19.84
N ALA A 238 7.51 -16.34 19.22
CA ALA A 238 8.43 -16.45 18.11
C ALA A 238 9.53 -15.39 18.21
N THR A 239 10.70 -15.71 17.66
CA THR A 239 11.85 -14.79 17.65
C THR A 239 12.54 -14.93 16.29
N ALA A 240 12.86 -13.78 15.67
CA ALA A 240 13.69 -13.70 14.48
C ALA A 240 14.95 -12.85 14.79
N VAL A 241 16.06 -13.20 14.20
CA VAL A 241 17.35 -12.54 14.41
C VAL A 241 17.97 -12.21 13.06
N ASN A 242 18.43 -10.99 12.89
CA ASN A 242 19.22 -10.60 11.74
C ASN A 242 20.67 -11.02 11.95
N GLU A 243 21.08 -12.11 11.34
CA GLU A 243 22.45 -12.65 11.40
C GLU A 243 23.17 -12.53 10.04
N SER A 244 22.60 -11.81 9.08
CA SER A 244 23.15 -11.68 7.73
C SER A 244 24.46 -10.89 7.73
N VAL A 245 25.49 -11.47 7.13
CA VAL A 245 26.79 -10.80 6.96
C VAL A 245 26.73 -9.62 6.00
N SER A 246 25.71 -9.55 5.14
CA SER A 246 25.51 -8.43 4.21
C SER A 246 24.73 -7.26 4.83
N SER A 247 24.05 -7.49 5.96
CA SER A 247 23.31 -6.42 6.66
C SER A 247 24.22 -5.65 7.61
N PRO A 248 24.39 -4.34 7.44
CA PRO A 248 25.25 -3.53 8.32
C PRO A 248 24.78 -3.54 9.79
N ILE A 249 23.48 -3.72 10.03
CA ILE A 249 22.86 -3.74 11.37
C ILE A 249 22.73 -5.13 11.97
N SER A 250 23.22 -6.18 11.31
CA SER A 250 23.13 -7.54 11.83
C SER A 250 23.86 -7.73 13.15
N THR A 251 23.49 -8.77 13.90
CA THR A 251 24.20 -9.14 15.14
C THR A 251 25.66 -9.47 14.88
N VAL A 252 25.98 -9.99 13.69
CA VAL A 252 27.35 -10.32 13.25
C VAL A 252 28.18 -9.05 13.07
N ASN A 253 27.66 -8.09 12.29
CA ASN A 253 28.42 -6.87 11.96
C ASN A 253 28.46 -5.87 13.12
N LEU A 254 27.39 -5.76 13.92
CA LEU A 254 27.40 -4.90 15.11
C LEU A 254 28.06 -5.54 16.33
N GLY A 255 28.29 -6.86 16.33
CA GLY A 255 28.82 -7.59 17.48
C GLY A 255 27.94 -7.57 18.73
N ARG A 256 26.67 -7.19 18.59
CA ARG A 256 25.71 -7.07 19.72
C ARG A 256 24.27 -7.31 19.27
N ARG A 257 23.45 -7.77 20.22
CA ARG A 257 22.00 -7.99 20.03
C ARG A 257 21.23 -6.77 20.53
N ILE A 258 20.41 -6.19 19.67
CA ILE A 258 19.56 -5.03 19.98
C ILE A 258 18.12 -5.46 19.74
N LEU A 259 17.40 -5.66 20.85
CA LEU A 259 16.01 -6.13 20.81
C LEU A 259 15.08 -4.98 20.41
N ALA A 260 14.26 -5.20 19.39
CA ALA A 260 13.13 -4.35 19.07
C ALA A 260 12.07 -4.42 20.20
N PRO A 261 11.17 -3.43 20.31
CA PRO A 261 10.02 -3.57 21.19
C PRO A 261 9.29 -4.88 20.95
N ILE A 262 8.99 -5.61 22.04
CA ILE A 262 8.31 -6.92 21.91
C ILE A 262 6.89 -6.68 21.42
N ALA A 263 6.54 -7.29 20.28
CA ALA A 263 5.19 -7.30 19.78
C ALA A 263 4.31 -8.18 20.69
N ARG A 264 3.23 -7.61 21.20
CA ARG A 264 2.27 -8.32 22.04
C ARG A 264 0.95 -8.38 21.29
N MET A 265 0.44 -9.59 21.16
CA MET A 265 -0.80 -9.88 20.43
C MET A 265 -1.71 -10.73 21.32
N ASP A 266 -3.00 -10.50 21.22
CA ASP A 266 -4.00 -11.31 21.91
C ASP A 266 -4.37 -12.56 21.10
N ASN A 267 -4.25 -12.47 19.77
CA ASN A 267 -4.63 -13.54 18.86
C ASN A 267 -3.64 -13.67 17.70
N ILE A 268 -3.54 -14.87 17.17
CA ILE A 268 -2.80 -15.22 15.95
C ILE A 268 -3.42 -16.49 15.34
N ALA A 269 -3.44 -16.60 14.02
CA ALA A 269 -4.02 -17.75 13.33
C ALA A 269 -3.30 -19.06 13.65
N SER A 270 -1.96 -19.03 13.74
CA SER A 270 -1.15 -20.22 14.00
C SER A 270 0.26 -19.85 14.45
N GLN A 271 0.99 -20.84 14.99
CA GLN A 271 2.43 -20.69 15.29
C GLN A 271 3.24 -20.38 14.02
N THR A 272 2.79 -20.85 12.87
CA THR A 272 3.42 -20.54 11.57
C THR A 272 3.21 -19.07 11.21
N ALA A 273 1.98 -18.55 11.38
CA ALA A 273 1.68 -17.13 11.16
C ALA A 273 2.51 -16.24 12.11
N LEU A 274 2.67 -16.63 13.38
CA LEU A 274 3.50 -15.90 14.33
C LEU A 274 4.99 -15.85 13.92
N ARG A 275 5.51 -16.95 13.37
CA ARG A 275 6.89 -16.95 12.82
C ARG A 275 7.01 -16.03 11.62
N MET A 276 6.06 -16.11 10.68
CA MET A 276 6.05 -15.22 9.51
C MET A 276 5.93 -13.74 9.92
N TYR A 277 5.16 -13.45 10.95
CA TYR A 277 5.03 -12.10 11.50
C TYR A 277 6.38 -11.55 12.00
N VAL A 278 7.12 -12.30 12.82
CA VAL A 278 8.43 -11.82 13.31
C VAL A 278 9.49 -11.77 12.22
N GLU A 279 9.44 -12.66 11.21
CA GLU A 279 10.30 -12.58 10.05
C GLU A 279 9.99 -11.34 9.21
N ARG A 280 8.73 -10.96 9.05
CA ARG A 280 8.33 -9.70 8.41
C ARG A 280 8.91 -8.51 9.18
N LEU A 281 8.77 -8.45 10.50
CA LEU A 281 9.35 -7.37 11.32
C LEU A 281 10.87 -7.28 11.15
N ARG A 282 11.56 -8.43 11.13
CA ARG A 282 12.99 -8.51 10.87
C ARG A 282 13.33 -7.92 9.51
N PHE A 283 12.63 -8.32 8.47
CA PHE A 283 12.85 -7.85 7.11
C PHE A 283 12.56 -6.35 6.97
N GLU A 284 11.43 -5.88 7.45
CA GLU A 284 11.03 -4.47 7.39
C GLU A 284 12.03 -3.56 8.12
N SER A 285 12.62 -4.03 9.23
CA SER A 285 13.68 -3.30 9.91
C SER A 285 14.95 -3.19 9.07
N GLN A 286 15.29 -4.23 8.34
CA GLN A 286 16.46 -4.22 7.45
C GLN A 286 16.28 -3.26 6.26
N LEU A 287 15.06 -3.15 5.74
CA LEU A 287 14.72 -2.17 4.72
C LEU A 287 14.89 -0.71 5.19
N ALA A 288 14.91 -0.45 6.49
CA ALA A 288 15.02 0.91 7.01
C ALA A 288 16.41 1.55 6.78
N ASP A 289 17.44 0.74 6.56
CA ASP A 289 18.83 1.20 6.57
C ASP A 289 19.23 2.02 5.36
N GLU A 290 18.68 1.71 4.18
CA GLU A 290 19.06 2.37 2.93
C GLU A 290 17.84 2.67 2.08
N THR A 291 17.61 3.95 1.84
CA THR A 291 16.53 4.44 1.00
C THR A 291 17.09 5.16 -0.22
N VAL A 292 16.65 4.77 -1.41
CA VAL A 292 16.96 5.46 -2.66
C VAL A 292 15.74 6.28 -3.12
N THR A 293 16.00 7.48 -3.63
CA THR A 293 15.00 8.33 -4.29
C THR A 293 15.50 8.69 -5.67
N PHE A 294 14.70 8.44 -6.70
CA PHE A 294 15.02 8.74 -8.09
C PHE A 294 13.77 9.10 -8.88
N THR A 295 13.94 9.60 -10.08
CA THR A 295 12.84 10.08 -10.92
C THR A 295 12.93 9.44 -12.31
N THR A 296 11.78 9.07 -12.86
CA THR A 296 11.64 8.48 -14.20
C THR A 296 10.54 9.16 -15.01
N ALA A 297 10.37 8.74 -16.26
CA ALA A 297 9.14 9.01 -17.00
C ALA A 297 7.99 8.18 -16.37
N ASN A 298 6.76 8.69 -16.51
CA ASN A 298 5.58 7.97 -16.02
C ASN A 298 5.43 6.59 -16.69
N THR A 299 5.17 5.58 -15.86
CA THR A 299 4.80 4.21 -16.27
C THR A 299 3.57 3.78 -15.48
N PRO A 300 2.54 3.20 -16.15
CA PRO A 300 1.26 2.94 -15.50
C PRO A 300 1.20 1.64 -14.69
N ASP A 301 2.25 0.84 -14.75
CA ASP A 301 2.34 -0.53 -14.24
C ASP A 301 2.91 -0.62 -12.81
N HIS A 302 3.15 0.54 -12.15
CA HIS A 302 3.56 0.55 -10.75
C HIS A 302 2.42 0.26 -9.79
N GLY A 303 2.67 -0.70 -8.89
CA GLY A 303 1.73 -1.23 -7.93
C GLY A 303 2.02 -0.84 -6.48
N TYR A 304 1.86 -1.83 -5.60
CA TYR A 304 2.04 -1.74 -4.16
C TYR A 304 3.22 -2.61 -3.74
N LYS A 305 4.27 -2.01 -3.19
CA LYS A 305 5.50 -2.70 -2.77
C LYS A 305 6.26 -3.39 -3.91
N ASP A 306 6.24 -2.85 -5.12
CA ASP A 306 6.95 -3.42 -6.27
C ASP A 306 8.44 -3.59 -6.00
N ILE A 307 9.02 -4.60 -6.62
CA ILE A 307 10.46 -4.89 -6.50
C ILE A 307 11.19 -4.33 -7.71
N LEU A 308 12.14 -3.44 -7.44
CA LEU A 308 12.88 -2.69 -8.42
C LEU A 308 14.34 -3.13 -8.47
N ALA A 309 14.88 -3.40 -9.65
CA ALA A 309 16.32 -3.45 -9.86
C ALA A 309 16.84 -2.09 -10.35
N LEU A 310 17.78 -1.52 -9.63
CA LEU A 310 18.45 -0.28 -9.99
C LEU A 310 19.87 -0.59 -10.47
N GLU A 311 20.17 -0.24 -11.72
CA GLU A 311 21.48 -0.38 -12.34
C GLU A 311 22.05 1.02 -12.62
N HIS A 312 22.56 1.65 -11.58
CA HIS A 312 23.17 2.97 -11.65
C HIS A 312 24.68 2.89 -11.39
N GLU A 313 25.49 3.76 -11.99
CA GLU A 313 26.96 3.74 -11.90
C GLU A 313 27.51 3.63 -10.47
N ARG A 314 26.78 4.16 -9.48
CA ARG A 314 27.20 4.20 -8.06
C ARG A 314 26.23 3.52 -7.11
N LEU A 315 25.04 3.14 -7.60
CA LEU A 315 23.93 2.63 -6.78
C LEU A 315 23.26 1.48 -7.51
N SER A 316 23.89 0.31 -7.46
CA SER A 316 23.28 -0.90 -8.02
C SER A 316 22.74 -1.77 -6.90
N GLY A 317 21.55 -2.32 -7.10
CA GLY A 317 20.92 -3.19 -6.11
C GLY A 317 19.46 -3.46 -6.41
N ILE A 318 18.85 -4.23 -5.53
CA ILE A 318 17.42 -4.55 -5.57
C ILE A 318 16.75 -3.86 -4.41
N TYR A 319 15.63 -3.22 -4.70
CA TYR A 319 14.90 -2.36 -3.79
C TYR A 319 13.43 -2.71 -3.79
N GLN A 320 12.76 -2.56 -2.65
CA GLN A 320 11.31 -2.59 -2.55
C GLN A 320 10.77 -1.16 -2.56
N GLU A 321 9.87 -0.86 -3.47
CA GLU A 321 9.23 0.45 -3.58
C GLU A 321 8.28 0.67 -2.40
N THR A 322 8.50 1.75 -1.67
CA THR A 322 7.66 2.12 -0.52
C THR A 322 6.76 3.31 -0.81
N GLU A 323 7.16 4.13 -1.77
CA GLU A 323 6.39 5.30 -2.17
C GLU A 323 6.69 5.63 -3.63
N TRP A 324 5.66 6.00 -4.37
CA TRP A 324 5.83 6.68 -5.64
C TRP A 324 4.83 7.83 -5.79
N THR A 325 5.22 8.83 -6.59
CA THR A 325 4.36 9.96 -6.93
C THR A 325 4.42 10.20 -8.42
N MET A 326 3.28 10.17 -9.08
CA MET A 326 3.13 10.35 -10.53
C MET A 326 2.43 11.67 -10.85
N GLN A 327 3.06 12.51 -11.64
CA GLN A 327 2.48 13.74 -12.16
C GLN A 327 1.73 13.47 -13.46
N LEU A 328 0.41 13.63 -13.47
CA LEU A 328 -0.45 13.28 -14.60
C LEU A 328 -0.50 14.42 -15.62
N SER A 329 0.59 14.61 -16.35
CA SER A 329 0.70 15.57 -17.45
C SER A 329 1.63 15.02 -18.53
N TYR A 330 1.55 15.61 -19.71
CA TYR A 330 2.36 15.21 -20.87
C TYR A 330 3.88 15.20 -20.61
N SER A 331 4.37 16.13 -19.80
CA SER A 331 5.77 16.24 -19.36
C SER A 331 5.97 15.77 -17.93
N GLY A 332 4.96 15.09 -17.37
CA GLY A 332 4.98 14.62 -15.99
C GLY A 332 6.07 13.59 -15.76
N GLN A 333 6.54 13.58 -14.53
CA GLN A 333 7.54 12.65 -14.04
C GLN A 333 6.97 11.81 -12.91
N MET A 334 7.58 10.65 -12.72
CA MET A 334 7.31 9.76 -11.60
C MET A 334 8.52 9.76 -10.68
N THR A 335 8.30 10.06 -9.41
CA THR A 335 9.32 10.00 -8.37
C THR A 335 9.12 8.72 -7.57
N HIS A 336 10.19 7.96 -7.41
CA HIS A 336 10.24 6.71 -6.70
C HIS A 336 11.01 6.87 -5.41
N LYS A 337 10.54 6.20 -4.35
CA LYS A 337 11.26 6.03 -3.10
C LYS A 337 11.23 4.56 -2.74
N ALA A 338 12.39 3.94 -2.70
CA ALA A 338 12.52 2.52 -2.49
C ALA A 338 13.58 2.21 -1.44
N LYS A 339 13.36 1.14 -0.70
CA LYS A 339 14.25 0.67 0.35
C LYS A 339 15.00 -0.56 -0.13
N ARG A 340 16.32 -0.62 0.17
CA ARG A 340 17.17 -1.71 -0.29
C ARG A 340 16.77 -3.04 0.35
N ILE A 341 16.72 -4.08 -0.47
CA ILE A 341 16.65 -5.47 -0.03
C ILE A 341 18.08 -5.93 0.23
N ILE A 342 18.46 -6.08 1.50
CA ILE A 342 19.86 -6.33 1.91
C ILE A 342 20.28 -7.78 1.72
N TYR A 343 19.43 -8.65 1.21
CA TYR A 343 19.77 -10.04 0.97
C TYR A 343 19.68 -10.39 -0.45
N MET A 344 20.81 -10.83 -0.92
CA MET A 344 20.84 -11.90 -1.91
C MET A 344 22.21 -12.46 -1.98
#